data_c17ab299597e0180fb15bb75f1d30ff1
#
_entry.id   c17ab299597e0180fb15bb75f1d30ff1
#
_cell.length_a   1.000
_cell.length_b   1.000
_cell.length_c   1.000
_cell.angle_alpha   90.00
_cell.angle_beta   90.00
_cell.angle_gamma   90.00
#
_symmetry.space_group_name_H-M   'P 1'
#
loop_
_entity.id
_entity.type
_entity.pdbx_description
1 polymer ?
#
loop_
_entity_poly.entity_id
_entity_poly.type
_entity_poly.pdbx_seq_one_letter_code
_entity_poly.pdbx_strand_id
1 'polypeptide(L)'
;MSILLSEIDQQIASLKALQQKVMAYEQSIRTQELQGKIEHIAEFGHYLNEKRKALNLDLYTLELQTDVSMSTLKRLFQDPSQIRFATVLLVAETLGVSLCMK
;
A
#
# COMPACT_ATOMS: atom_id res chain seq x y z
N MET A 1 15.25 9.24 -41.09
CA MET A 1 14.03 8.55 -40.72
C MET A 1 14.28 7.34 -39.86
N SER A 2 15.32 6.54 -40.13
CA SER A 2 15.65 5.37 -39.32
C SER A 2 16.03 5.73 -37.88
N ILE A 3 16.61 6.90 -37.65
CA ILE A 3 17.03 7.35 -36.32
C ILE A 3 15.80 7.60 -35.43
N LEU A 4 14.74 8.24 -35.96
CA LEU A 4 13.53 8.53 -35.22
C LEU A 4 12.78 7.26 -34.87
N LEU A 5 12.70 6.29 -35.77
CA LEU A 5 12.08 5.00 -35.51
C LEU A 5 12.85 4.22 -34.43
N SER A 6 14.18 4.31 -34.47
CA SER A 6 15.04 3.66 -33.47
C SER A 6 14.82 4.26 -32.07
N GLU A 7 14.67 5.59 -31.97
CA GLU A 7 14.38 6.24 -30.69
C GLU A 7 13.01 5.84 -30.15
N ILE A 8 11.99 5.78 -30.99
CA ILE A 8 10.65 5.38 -30.61
C ILE A 8 10.68 3.93 -30.12
N ASP A 9 11.37 3.04 -30.82
CA ASP A 9 11.51 1.64 -30.43
C ASP A 9 12.21 1.50 -29.08
N GLN A 10 13.24 2.32 -28.82
CA GLN A 10 13.93 2.32 -27.53
C GLN A 10 13.02 2.77 -26.41
N GLN A 11 12.20 3.80 -26.63
CA GLN A 11 11.25 4.28 -25.63
C GLN A 11 10.17 3.26 -25.36
N ILE A 12 9.66 2.59 -26.37
CA ILE A 12 8.67 1.52 -26.21
C ILE A 12 9.27 0.38 -25.40
N ALA A 13 10.51 -0.02 -25.68
CA ALA A 13 11.19 -1.06 -24.94
C ALA A 13 11.36 -0.69 -23.47
N SER A 14 11.72 0.57 -23.17
CA SER A 14 11.86 1.05 -21.81
C SER A 14 10.52 1.04 -21.07
N LEU A 15 9.44 1.47 -21.72
CA LEU A 15 8.10 1.45 -21.14
C LEU A 15 7.61 0.03 -20.87
N LYS A 16 7.89 -0.90 -21.79
CA LYS A 16 7.54 -2.31 -21.60
C LYS A 16 8.30 -2.92 -20.44
N ALA A 17 9.58 -2.62 -20.29
CA ALA A 17 10.38 -3.10 -19.16
C ALA A 17 9.84 -2.58 -17.84
N LEU A 18 9.45 -1.31 -17.77
CA LEU A 18 8.85 -0.71 -16.59
C LEU A 18 7.50 -1.35 -16.27
N GLN A 19 6.68 -1.57 -17.29
CA GLN A 19 5.38 -2.23 -17.15
C GLN A 19 5.55 -3.64 -16.57
N GLN A 20 6.52 -4.40 -17.04
CA GLN A 20 6.80 -5.74 -16.54
C GLN A 20 7.21 -5.71 -15.06
N LYS A 21 8.00 -4.73 -14.64
CA LYS A 21 8.38 -4.56 -13.23
C LYS A 21 7.18 -4.26 -12.36
N VAL A 22 6.29 -3.37 -12.81
CA VAL A 22 5.06 -3.04 -12.08
C VAL A 22 4.16 -4.26 -11.98
N MET A 23 3.98 -5.01 -13.05
CA MET A 23 3.15 -6.22 -13.04
C MET A 23 3.72 -7.29 -12.12
N ALA A 24 5.03 -7.48 -12.11
CA ALA A 24 5.69 -8.43 -11.21
C ALA A 24 5.48 -8.03 -9.75
N TYR A 25 5.58 -6.74 -9.45
CA TYR A 25 5.33 -6.21 -8.11
C TYR A 25 3.88 -6.44 -7.68
N GLU A 26 2.93 -6.15 -8.56
CA GLU A 26 1.51 -6.38 -8.29
C GLU A 26 1.20 -7.85 -8.07
N GLN A 27 1.79 -8.75 -8.85
CA GLN A 27 1.61 -10.19 -8.67
C GLN A 27 2.17 -10.65 -7.34
N SER A 28 3.32 -10.11 -6.93
CA SER A 28 3.90 -10.43 -5.63
C SER A 28 2.97 -10.06 -4.49
N ILE A 29 2.37 -8.85 -4.55
CA ILE A 29 1.40 -8.40 -3.56
C ILE A 29 0.17 -9.28 -3.56
N ARG A 30 -0.39 -9.60 -4.74
CA ARG A 30 -1.57 -10.46 -4.86
C ARG A 30 -1.31 -11.86 -4.32
N THR A 31 -0.13 -12.41 -4.58
CA THR A 31 0.23 -13.73 -4.06
C THR A 31 0.25 -13.72 -2.54
N GLN A 32 0.78 -12.68 -1.93
CA GLN A 32 0.77 -12.53 -0.48
C GLN A 32 -0.66 -12.39 0.06
N GLU A 33 -1.49 -11.61 -0.61
CA GLU A 33 -2.90 -11.44 -0.22
C GLU A 33 -3.70 -12.73 -0.36
N LEU A 34 -3.50 -13.46 -1.46
CA LEU A 34 -4.22 -14.71 -1.72
C LEU A 34 -3.84 -15.82 -0.77
N GLN A 35 -2.61 -15.83 -0.29
CA GLN A 35 -2.18 -16.83 0.70
C GLN A 35 -2.77 -16.53 2.08
N GLY A 36 -3.39 -15.37 2.26
CA GLY A 36 -4.04 -15.01 3.53
C GLY A 36 -3.08 -14.98 4.70
N LYS A 37 -1.78 -14.97 4.40
CA LYS A 37 -0.76 -15.07 5.42
C LYS A 37 -0.25 -13.70 5.81
N ILE A 38 -1.04 -13.06 6.66
CA ILE A 38 -0.42 -12.13 7.57
C ILE A 38 0.04 -13.00 8.74
N GLU A 39 1.27 -13.46 8.69
CA GLU A 39 1.82 -14.31 9.74
C GLU A 39 1.93 -13.57 11.05
N HIS A 40 2.18 -12.27 10.99
CA HIS A 40 2.26 -11.41 12.15
C HIS A 40 1.41 -10.16 11.91
N ILE A 41 0.58 -9.84 12.88
CA ILE A 41 -0.31 -8.69 12.76
C ILE A 41 0.47 -7.36 12.63
N ALA A 42 1.71 -7.32 13.09
CA ALA A 42 2.58 -6.16 12.91
C ALA A 42 2.86 -5.88 11.42
N GLU A 43 2.90 -6.92 10.58
CA GLU A 43 3.06 -6.75 9.13
C GLU A 43 1.89 -5.98 8.52
N PHE A 44 0.70 -6.19 9.03
CA PHE A 44 -0.48 -5.45 8.58
C PHE A 44 -0.34 -3.97 8.91
N GLY A 45 0.17 -3.65 10.11
CA GLY A 45 0.46 -2.28 10.49
C GLY A 45 1.47 -1.61 9.56
N HIS A 46 2.54 -2.31 9.24
CA HIS A 46 3.54 -1.81 8.29
C HIS A 46 2.96 -1.62 6.89
N TYR A 47 2.11 -2.53 6.45
CA TYR A 47 1.43 -2.43 5.16
C TYR A 47 0.57 -1.16 5.09
N LEU A 48 -0.21 -0.89 6.13
CA LEU A 48 -1.04 0.31 6.20
C LEU A 48 -0.18 1.58 6.20
N ASN A 49 0.96 1.57 6.90
CA ASN A 49 1.85 2.70 6.94
C ASN A 49 2.49 2.98 5.56
N GLU A 50 2.88 1.94 4.85
CA GLU A 50 3.39 2.08 3.49
C GLU A 50 2.32 2.63 2.55
N LYS A 51 1.08 2.20 2.71
CA LYS A 51 -0.05 2.71 1.95
C LYS A 51 -0.26 4.20 2.23
N ARG A 52 -0.17 4.60 3.50
CA ARG A 52 -0.25 6.01 3.90
C ARG A 52 0.84 6.84 3.21
N LYS A 53 2.08 6.36 3.25
CA LYS A 53 3.20 7.04 2.60
C LYS A 53 3.01 7.15 1.09
N ALA A 54 2.51 6.10 0.47
CA ALA A 54 2.24 6.09 -0.98
C ALA A 54 1.19 7.13 -1.37
N LEU A 55 0.25 7.43 -0.48
CA LEU A 55 -0.79 8.45 -0.70
C LEU A 55 -0.33 9.84 -0.28
N ASN A 56 0.91 9.99 0.19
CA ASN A 56 1.47 11.24 0.69
C ASN A 56 0.64 11.86 1.83
N LEU A 57 0.03 11.01 2.65
CA LEU A 57 -0.74 11.44 3.81
C LEU A 57 0.16 11.47 5.04
N ASP A 58 0.29 12.64 5.68
CA ASP A 58 0.99 12.70 6.95
C ASP A 58 0.06 12.27 8.09
N LEU A 59 0.65 12.03 9.26
CA LEU A 59 -0.11 11.58 10.41
C LEU A 59 -1.14 12.61 10.88
N TYR A 60 -0.79 13.87 10.75
CA TYR A 60 -1.70 14.97 11.14
C TYR A 60 -2.96 14.97 10.27
N THR A 61 -2.79 14.86 8.96
CA THR A 61 -3.92 14.80 8.03
C THR A 61 -4.78 13.58 8.30
N LEU A 62 -4.15 12.44 8.57
CA LEU A 62 -4.87 11.20 8.87
C LEU A 62 -5.64 11.32 10.19
N GLU A 63 -5.05 11.97 11.19
CA GLU A 63 -5.76 12.28 12.44
C GLU A 63 -7.01 13.10 12.18
N LEU A 64 -6.90 14.14 11.34
CA LEU A 64 -8.05 14.99 11.01
C LEU A 64 -9.15 14.21 10.29
N GLN A 65 -8.77 13.28 9.42
CA GLN A 65 -9.74 12.51 8.63
C GLN A 65 -10.41 11.40 9.42
N THR A 66 -9.69 10.78 10.35
CA THR A 66 -10.18 9.62 11.08
C THR A 66 -10.63 9.94 12.51
N ASP A 67 -10.28 11.11 13.02
CA ASP A 67 -10.47 11.49 14.42
C ASP A 67 -9.74 10.55 15.39
N VAL A 68 -8.69 9.91 14.92
CA VAL A 68 -7.82 9.01 15.69
C VAL A 68 -6.54 9.77 16.03
N SER A 69 -6.14 9.79 17.30
CA SER A 69 -4.97 10.55 17.73
C SER A 69 -3.70 10.08 17.07
N MET A 70 -2.73 10.98 16.88
CA MET A 70 -1.45 10.64 16.27
C MET A 70 -0.72 9.55 17.05
N SER A 71 -0.80 9.56 18.36
CA SER A 71 -0.17 8.52 19.18
C SER A 71 -0.80 7.16 18.94
N THR A 72 -2.13 7.10 18.80
CA THR A 72 -2.83 5.86 18.46
C THR A 72 -2.47 5.40 17.06
N LEU A 73 -2.39 6.32 16.09
CA LEU A 73 -1.98 5.98 14.72
C LEU A 73 -0.58 5.40 14.69
N LYS A 74 0.36 5.99 15.41
CA LYS A 74 1.73 5.47 15.49
C LYS A 74 1.77 4.07 16.06
N ARG A 75 0.99 3.82 17.12
CA ARG A 75 0.90 2.49 17.73
C ARG A 75 0.26 1.48 16.77
N LEU A 76 -0.77 1.90 16.06
CA LEU A 76 -1.45 1.05 15.08
C LEU A 76 -0.50 0.60 13.97
N PHE A 77 0.32 1.52 13.46
CA PHE A 77 1.27 1.21 12.40
C PHE A 77 2.43 0.34 12.89
N GLN A 78 2.73 0.36 14.19
CA GLN A 78 3.73 -0.53 14.77
C GLN A 78 3.17 -1.91 15.08
N ASP A 79 2.01 -1.94 15.74
CA ASP A 79 1.37 -3.20 16.15
C ASP A 79 -0.13 -2.99 16.32
N PRO A 80 -0.94 -3.29 15.30
CA PRO A 80 -2.40 -3.12 15.39
C PRO A 80 -3.07 -4.03 16.40
N SER A 81 -2.39 -5.06 16.93
CA SER A 81 -3.00 -6.01 17.87
C SER A 81 -3.48 -5.34 19.15
N GLN A 82 -2.92 -4.19 19.51
CA GLN A 82 -3.29 -3.45 20.71
C GLN A 82 -4.35 -2.38 20.48
N ILE A 83 -4.83 -2.27 19.25
CA ILE A 83 -5.78 -1.24 18.84
C ILE A 83 -7.13 -1.90 18.58
N ARG A 84 -8.21 -1.21 18.91
CA ARG A 84 -9.57 -1.71 18.67
C ARG A 84 -9.75 -2.01 17.18
N PHE A 85 -10.38 -3.14 16.88
CA PHE A 85 -10.62 -3.54 15.49
C PHE A 85 -11.38 -2.45 14.71
N ALA A 86 -12.38 -1.81 15.33
CA ALA A 86 -13.13 -0.75 14.69
C ALA A 86 -12.24 0.42 14.26
N THR A 87 -11.24 0.75 15.09
CA THR A 87 -10.27 1.81 14.76
C THR A 87 -9.35 1.38 13.61
N VAL A 88 -8.87 0.15 13.65
CA VAL A 88 -8.03 -0.41 12.57
C VAL A 88 -8.80 -0.40 11.25
N LEU A 89 -10.06 -0.83 11.29
CA LEU A 89 -10.91 -0.88 10.11
C LEU A 89 -11.14 0.53 9.53
N LEU A 90 -11.39 1.51 10.38
CA LEU A 90 -11.59 2.90 9.96
C LEU A 90 -10.35 3.45 9.25
N VAL A 91 -9.18 3.24 9.83
CA VAL A 91 -7.92 3.68 9.25
C VAL A 91 -7.67 2.97 7.92
N ALA A 92 -7.89 1.66 7.87
CA ALA A 92 -7.72 0.88 6.64
C ALA A 92 -8.63 1.39 5.53
N GLU A 93 -9.90 1.63 5.83
CA GLU A 93 -10.87 2.16 4.85
C GLU A 93 -10.45 3.54 4.35
N THR A 94 -9.98 4.40 5.25
CA THR A 94 -9.51 5.75 4.88
C THR A 94 -8.31 5.67 3.94
N LEU A 95 -7.46 4.68 4.10
CA LEU A 95 -6.31 4.45 3.23
C LEU A 95 -6.67 3.67 1.95
N GLY A 96 -7.93 3.34 1.76
CA GLY A 96 -8.39 2.63 0.56
C GLY A 96 -8.13 1.13 0.59
N VAL A 97 -7.88 0.57 1.77
CA VAL A 97 -7.65 -0.86 1.93
C VAL A 97 -8.96 -1.53 2.32
N SER A 98 -9.43 -2.45 1.47
CA SER A 98 -10.63 -3.23 1.74
C SER A 98 -10.23 -4.55 2.40
N LEU A 99 -10.87 -4.86 3.53
CA LEU A 99 -10.74 -6.16 4.15
C LEU A 99 -11.79 -7.08 3.53
N CYS A 100 -11.30 -8.06 2.76
CA CYS A 100 -12.19 -9.06 2.16
C CYS A 100 -12.17 -10.31 3.01
N MET A 101 -13.34 -10.71 3.47
CA MET A 101 -13.50 -12.02 4.09
C MET A 101 -13.65 -13.06 2.99
N LYS A 102 -12.77 -14.02 3.01
CA LYS A 102 -12.93 -15.22 2.21
C LYS A 102 -13.39 -16.37 3.06
#